data_64840ee07cad93fea63c6a2728fe95c7
#
_entry.id   64840ee07cad93fea63c6a2728fe95c7
#
_cell.length_a   1.000
_cell.length_b   1.000
_cell.length_c   1.000
_cell.angle_alpha   90.00
_cell.angle_beta   90.00
_cell.angle_gamma   90.00
#
_symmetry.space_group_name_H-M   'P 1'
#
loop_
_entity.id
_entity.type
_entity.pdbx_description
1 polymer ?
#
loop_
_entity_poly.entity_id
_entity_poly.type
_entity_poly.pdbx_seq_one_letter_code
_entity_poly.pdbx_strand_id
1 'polypeptide(L)'
;MAEAKAAREAEQERSQAVAATTVDAIWTAGGAASADHPYLARKGIAANGARVTGDGRLMVPLYGAEGDLASVQYISADGEKRYHPGGATGGKFWMLGEPSATIYIAEGFATAATIHQATGKACAVAYSASNLVPVTGALRERFGAQQDLVIVADNDASGVGQRYAEQASAKYGAR
;
A
#
# COMPACT_ATOMS: atom_id res chain seq x y z
N MET A 1 16.61 -22.98 18.27
CA MET A 1 15.70 -22.59 17.17
C MET A 1 14.83 -21.39 17.57
N ALA A 2 14.14 -21.38 18.72
CA ALA A 2 13.30 -20.26 19.19
C ALA A 2 14.11 -18.97 19.45
N GLU A 3 15.25 -19.05 20.13
CA GLU A 3 16.12 -17.90 20.40
C GLU A 3 16.64 -17.20 19.13
N ALA A 4 17.06 -18.00 18.13
CA ALA A 4 17.54 -17.46 16.86
C ALA A 4 16.41 -16.77 16.07
N LYS A 5 15.17 -17.23 16.19
CA LYS A 5 13.99 -16.59 15.60
C LYS A 5 13.70 -15.27 16.30
N ALA A 6 13.65 -15.27 17.63
CA ALA A 6 13.41 -14.06 18.43
C ALA A 6 14.48 -12.98 18.20
N ALA A 7 15.76 -13.37 18.07
CA ALA A 7 16.84 -12.44 17.76
C ALA A 7 16.68 -11.79 16.36
N ARG A 8 16.25 -12.56 15.36
CA ARG A 8 15.99 -12.03 14.01
C ARG A 8 14.78 -11.09 13.99
N GLU A 9 13.71 -11.44 14.70
CA GLU A 9 12.53 -10.59 14.82
C GLU A 9 12.88 -9.27 15.50
N ALA A 10 13.62 -9.27 16.60
CA ALA A 10 14.06 -8.08 17.30
C ALA A 10 15.01 -7.20 16.44
N GLU A 11 15.87 -7.80 15.62
CA GLU A 11 16.72 -7.06 14.69
C GLU A 11 15.92 -6.45 13.55
N GLN A 12 14.94 -7.18 13.04
CA GLN A 12 14.03 -6.68 12.02
C GLN A 12 13.19 -5.49 12.54
N GLU A 13 12.67 -5.59 13.75
CA GLU A 13 11.92 -4.49 14.38
C GLU A 13 12.79 -3.24 14.57
N ARG A 14 14.03 -3.39 15.02
CA ARG A 14 14.98 -2.27 15.12
C ARG A 14 15.28 -1.63 13.77
N SER A 15 15.54 -2.44 12.76
CA SER A 15 15.76 -1.96 11.39
C SER A 15 14.55 -1.18 10.86
N GLN A 16 13.35 -1.69 11.10
CA GLN A 16 12.10 -1.03 10.69
C GLN A 16 11.87 0.29 11.42
N ALA A 17 12.17 0.36 12.71
CA ALA A 17 12.05 1.60 13.48
C ALA A 17 13.02 2.70 12.97
N VAL A 18 14.27 2.32 12.67
CA VAL A 18 15.25 3.24 12.06
C VAL A 18 14.78 3.70 10.67
N ALA A 19 14.31 2.76 9.85
CA ALA A 19 13.79 3.07 8.51
C ALA A 19 12.59 4.02 8.58
N ALA A 20 11.65 3.83 9.51
CA ALA A 20 10.49 4.69 9.69
C ALA A 20 10.87 6.13 10.01
N THR A 21 11.86 6.35 10.89
CA THR A 21 12.36 7.70 11.18
C THR A 21 12.97 8.37 9.95
N THR A 22 13.73 7.63 9.15
CA THR A 22 14.32 8.12 7.90
C THR A 22 13.24 8.44 6.86
N VAL A 23 12.25 7.55 6.74
CA VAL A 23 11.11 7.70 5.83
C VAL A 23 10.29 8.95 6.17
N ASP A 24 10.04 9.22 7.45
CA ASP A 24 9.29 10.42 7.88
C ASP A 24 10.01 11.71 7.46
N ALA A 25 11.33 11.78 7.65
CA ALA A 25 12.13 12.90 7.21
C ALA A 25 12.11 13.09 5.67
N ILE A 26 12.25 11.99 4.91
CA ILE A 26 12.23 12.01 3.45
C ILE A 26 10.83 12.40 2.94
N TRP A 27 9.79 11.86 3.55
CA TRP A 27 8.41 12.17 3.22
C TRP A 27 8.11 13.65 3.45
N THR A 28 8.50 14.18 4.59
CA THR A 28 8.30 15.58 4.96
C THR A 28 9.04 16.53 4.03
N ALA A 29 10.26 16.18 3.62
CA ALA A 29 11.06 16.96 2.67
C ALA A 29 10.56 16.88 1.23
N GLY A 30 9.75 15.88 0.89
CA GLY A 30 9.21 15.70 -0.46
C GLY A 30 8.21 16.77 -0.84
N GLY A 31 8.22 17.19 -2.11
CA GLY A 31 7.21 18.08 -2.69
C GLY A 31 5.91 17.36 -3.01
N ALA A 32 4.78 18.07 -3.11
CA ALA A 32 3.54 17.50 -3.63
C ALA A 32 3.73 17.01 -5.07
N ALA A 33 3.23 15.82 -5.40
CA ALA A 33 3.27 15.32 -6.77
C ALA A 33 2.29 16.10 -7.64
N SER A 34 2.77 16.55 -8.82
CA SER A 34 1.90 17.13 -9.85
C SER A 34 1.31 16.03 -10.72
N ALA A 35 0.13 16.27 -11.29
CA ALA A 35 -0.50 15.40 -12.29
C ALA A 35 0.38 15.18 -13.53
N ASP A 36 1.31 16.11 -13.81
CA ASP A 36 2.26 16.04 -14.93
C ASP A 36 3.42 15.07 -14.67
N HIS A 37 3.54 14.49 -13.47
CA HIS A 37 4.55 13.47 -13.23
C HIS A 37 4.42 12.34 -14.26
N PRO A 38 5.50 11.95 -14.98
CA PRO A 38 5.39 11.06 -16.14
C PRO A 38 4.67 9.74 -15.87
N TYR A 39 4.85 9.18 -14.68
CA TYR A 39 4.12 7.96 -14.29
C TYR A 39 2.62 8.23 -14.14
N LEU A 40 2.21 9.32 -13.47
CA LEU A 40 0.81 9.66 -13.25
C LEU A 40 0.10 9.99 -14.57
N ALA A 41 0.72 10.81 -15.40
CA ALA A 41 0.21 11.17 -16.71
C ALA A 41 0.01 9.94 -17.61
N ARG A 42 1.02 9.06 -17.68
CA ARG A 42 0.93 7.81 -18.46
C ARG A 42 -0.16 6.87 -17.97
N LYS A 43 -0.42 6.83 -16.65
CA LYS A 43 -1.48 6.01 -16.04
C LYS A 43 -2.85 6.68 -16.05
N GLY A 44 -2.94 7.98 -16.38
CA GLY A 44 -4.18 8.74 -16.37
C GLY A 44 -4.79 8.87 -14.96
N ILE A 45 -3.94 8.94 -13.93
CA ILE A 45 -4.38 8.99 -12.52
C ILE A 45 -3.91 10.26 -11.82
N ALA A 46 -4.69 10.69 -10.84
CA ALA A 46 -4.33 11.80 -9.95
C ALA A 46 -3.24 11.37 -8.95
N ALA A 47 -2.55 12.35 -8.39
CA ALA A 47 -1.52 12.12 -7.37
C ALA A 47 -2.09 11.58 -6.05
N ASN A 48 -3.33 11.89 -5.70
CA ASN A 48 -4.03 11.45 -4.48
C ASN A 48 -3.27 11.75 -3.17
N GLY A 49 -2.39 12.75 -3.15
CA GLY A 49 -1.54 13.07 -2.00
C GLY A 49 -0.16 12.41 -2.04
N ALA A 50 0.20 11.70 -3.11
CA ALA A 50 1.57 11.26 -3.33
C ALA A 50 2.54 12.45 -3.39
N ARG A 51 3.80 12.22 -3.07
CA ARG A 51 4.86 13.22 -3.09
C ARG A 51 5.95 12.85 -4.10
N VAL A 52 6.87 13.76 -4.32
CA VAL A 52 8.05 13.54 -5.16
C VAL A 52 9.34 13.81 -4.39
N THR A 53 10.35 12.99 -4.64
CA THR A 53 11.72 13.21 -4.16
C THR A 53 12.40 14.31 -4.96
N GLY A 54 13.52 14.85 -4.44
CA GLY A 54 14.32 15.84 -5.15
C GLY A 54 14.89 15.35 -6.49
N ASP A 55 15.03 14.04 -6.69
CA ASP A 55 15.44 13.40 -7.95
C ASP A 55 14.26 13.01 -8.86
N GLY A 56 13.03 13.44 -8.52
CA GLY A 56 11.84 13.32 -9.37
C GLY A 56 11.11 11.97 -9.30
N ARG A 57 11.47 11.06 -8.39
CA ARG A 57 10.70 9.83 -8.18
C ARG A 57 9.42 10.12 -7.41
N LEU A 58 8.32 9.49 -7.80
CA LEU A 58 7.08 9.52 -7.02
C LEU A 58 7.27 8.73 -5.72
N MET A 59 6.77 9.26 -4.62
CA MET A 59 6.68 8.60 -3.32
C MET A 59 5.22 8.27 -3.01
N VAL A 60 4.95 7.01 -2.75
CA VAL A 60 3.63 6.50 -2.36
C VAL A 60 3.76 5.93 -0.93
N PRO A 61 3.03 6.47 0.06
CA PRO A 61 3.26 6.15 1.47
C PRO A 61 2.67 4.79 1.84
N LEU A 62 3.30 4.07 2.77
CA LEU A 62 2.79 2.87 3.42
C LEU A 62 2.51 3.18 4.88
N TYR A 63 1.24 3.15 5.28
CA TYR A 63 0.84 3.42 6.66
C TYR A 63 0.50 2.13 7.41
N GLY A 64 0.76 2.14 8.71
CA GLY A 64 0.22 1.17 9.64
C GLY A 64 -1.27 1.35 9.87
N ALA A 65 -1.91 0.39 10.55
CA ALA A 65 -3.32 0.45 10.88
C ALA A 65 -3.67 1.68 11.76
N GLU A 66 -2.74 2.11 12.59
CA GLU A 66 -2.87 3.28 13.47
C GLU A 66 -2.59 4.62 12.76
N GLY A 67 -2.19 4.58 11.49
CA GLY A 67 -1.88 5.77 10.69
C GLY A 67 -0.42 6.24 10.77
N ASP A 68 0.46 5.47 11.37
CA ASP A 68 1.90 5.69 11.40
C ASP A 68 2.53 5.46 10.02
N LEU A 69 3.40 6.35 9.58
CA LEU A 69 4.14 6.17 8.32
C LEU A 69 5.28 5.17 8.52
N ALA A 70 5.10 3.97 7.97
CA ALA A 70 6.04 2.85 8.15
C ALA A 70 7.07 2.73 7.03
N SER A 71 6.70 3.12 5.82
CA SER A 71 7.57 3.02 4.64
C SER A 71 7.06 3.90 3.50
N VAL A 72 7.82 3.96 2.41
CA VAL A 72 7.38 4.51 1.12
C VAL A 72 7.76 3.56 -0.01
N GLN A 73 6.95 3.53 -1.06
CA GLN A 73 7.30 2.97 -2.34
C GLN A 73 7.70 4.11 -3.29
N TYR A 74 8.91 4.04 -3.83
CA TYR A 74 9.37 4.93 -4.89
C TYR A 74 8.94 4.38 -6.23
N ILE A 75 8.44 5.25 -7.11
CA ILE A 75 8.08 4.90 -8.49
C ILE A 75 8.81 5.88 -9.41
N SER A 76 9.66 5.35 -10.29
CA SER A 76 10.36 6.14 -11.27
C SER A 76 9.45 6.61 -12.42
N ALA A 77 9.92 7.52 -13.25
CA ALA A 77 9.18 8.03 -14.40
C ALA A 77 8.75 6.92 -15.38
N ASP A 78 9.56 5.89 -15.56
CA ASP A 78 9.29 4.71 -16.40
C ASP A 78 8.45 3.63 -15.71
N GLY A 79 8.22 3.76 -14.38
CA GLY A 79 7.32 2.90 -13.60
C GLY A 79 8.01 1.80 -12.80
N GLU A 80 9.35 1.81 -12.72
CA GLU A 80 10.06 0.92 -11.78
C GLU A 80 9.66 1.24 -10.34
N LYS A 81 9.38 0.20 -9.56
CA LYS A 81 8.93 0.33 -8.17
C LYS A 81 9.95 -0.26 -7.22
N ARG A 82 10.31 0.50 -6.18
CA ARG A 82 11.21 0.05 -5.11
C ARG A 82 10.70 0.52 -3.75
N TYR A 83 10.77 -0.32 -2.75
CA TYR A 83 10.50 0.11 -1.38
C TYR A 83 11.71 0.79 -0.76
N HIS A 84 11.45 1.61 0.24
CA HIS A 84 12.52 2.14 1.07
C HIS A 84 13.24 0.99 1.79
N PRO A 85 14.59 0.94 1.74
CA PRO A 85 15.35 -0.13 2.40
C PRO A 85 15.05 -0.21 3.89
N GLY A 86 14.79 -1.43 4.39
CA GLY A 86 14.47 -1.68 5.79
C GLY A 86 13.05 -1.29 6.21
N GLY A 87 12.27 -0.63 5.35
CA GLY A 87 10.90 -0.24 5.67
C GLY A 87 9.93 -1.41 5.78
N ALA A 88 9.02 -1.35 6.74
CA ALA A 88 7.97 -2.34 6.92
C ALA A 88 6.93 -2.27 5.80
N THR A 89 6.57 -3.42 5.22
CA THR A 89 5.57 -3.51 4.15
C THR A 89 4.39 -4.41 4.49
N GLY A 90 4.61 -5.45 5.31
CA GLY A 90 3.58 -6.43 5.69
C GLY A 90 2.41 -5.78 6.42
N GLY A 91 1.20 -5.92 5.91
CA GLY A 91 -0.03 -5.35 6.48
C GLY A 91 -0.14 -3.82 6.37
N LYS A 92 0.85 -3.15 5.75
CA LYS A 92 0.80 -1.70 5.54
C LYS A 92 0.03 -1.39 4.27
N PHE A 93 -0.73 -0.29 4.31
CA PHE A 93 -1.57 0.12 3.18
C PHE A 93 -1.69 1.65 3.12
N TRP A 94 -2.16 2.15 2.00
CA TRP A 94 -2.59 3.54 1.87
C TRP A 94 -4.05 3.60 1.43
N MET A 95 -4.88 4.31 2.18
CA MET A 95 -6.27 4.52 1.84
C MET A 95 -6.41 5.75 0.94
N LEU A 96 -6.90 5.56 -0.28
CA LEU A 96 -7.31 6.63 -1.18
C LEU A 96 -8.78 6.91 -0.95
N GLY A 97 -9.11 8.16 -0.68
CA GLY A 97 -10.47 8.60 -0.38
C GLY A 97 -10.94 8.24 1.04
N GLU A 98 -12.12 8.73 1.38
CA GLU A 98 -12.71 8.51 2.69
C GLU A 98 -13.50 7.19 2.74
N PRO A 99 -13.28 6.34 3.76
CA PRO A 99 -14.00 5.10 3.94
C PRO A 99 -15.53 5.34 4.02
N SER A 100 -16.27 4.50 3.32
CA SER A 100 -17.74 4.53 3.28
C SER A 100 -18.29 3.10 3.35
N ALA A 101 -19.52 2.87 2.90
CA ALA A 101 -20.15 1.55 2.96
C ALA A 101 -19.32 0.43 2.28
N THR A 102 -18.59 0.75 1.21
CA THR A 102 -17.71 -0.20 0.51
C THR A 102 -16.29 0.35 0.47
N ILE A 103 -15.31 -0.48 0.79
CA ILE A 103 -13.87 -0.20 0.62
C ILE A 103 -13.31 -1.21 -0.38
N TYR A 104 -12.68 -0.71 -1.43
CA TYR A 104 -11.94 -1.54 -2.37
C TYR A 104 -10.51 -1.79 -1.87
N ILE A 105 -9.91 -2.89 -2.28
CA ILE A 105 -8.52 -3.24 -1.99
C ILE A 105 -7.88 -3.66 -3.31
N ALA A 106 -6.79 -3.01 -3.71
CA ALA A 106 -6.07 -3.33 -4.94
C ALA A 106 -4.57 -3.48 -4.68
N GLU A 107 -3.89 -4.28 -5.50
CA GLU A 107 -2.46 -4.54 -5.34
C GLU A 107 -1.62 -3.29 -5.57
N GLY A 108 -1.88 -2.56 -6.64
CA GLY A 108 -1.02 -1.46 -7.06
C GLY A 108 -1.66 -0.08 -6.90
N PHE A 109 -0.82 0.93 -6.66
CA PHE A 109 -1.27 2.33 -6.56
C PHE A 109 -2.08 2.78 -7.78
N ALA A 110 -1.62 2.47 -9.01
CA ALA A 110 -2.34 2.89 -10.21
C ALA A 110 -3.74 2.26 -10.30
N THR A 111 -3.87 0.97 -10.01
CA THR A 111 -5.14 0.26 -9.99
C THR A 111 -6.09 0.86 -8.94
N ALA A 112 -5.57 1.08 -7.71
CA ALA A 112 -6.36 1.69 -6.64
C ALA A 112 -6.81 3.12 -6.98
N ALA A 113 -5.93 3.93 -7.56
CA ALA A 113 -6.26 5.30 -7.98
C ALA A 113 -7.31 5.31 -9.09
N THR A 114 -7.23 4.40 -10.06
CA THR A 114 -8.23 4.23 -11.12
C THR A 114 -9.60 3.86 -10.54
N ILE A 115 -9.64 2.89 -9.61
CA ILE A 115 -10.88 2.49 -8.93
C ILE A 115 -11.48 3.66 -8.17
N HIS A 116 -10.65 4.37 -7.40
CA HIS A 116 -11.09 5.54 -6.65
C HIS A 116 -11.66 6.62 -7.57
N GLN A 117 -10.97 6.97 -8.65
CA GLN A 117 -11.43 7.96 -9.63
C GLN A 117 -12.74 7.55 -10.31
N ALA A 118 -12.88 6.27 -10.67
CA ALA A 118 -14.05 5.78 -11.38
C ALA A 118 -15.30 5.64 -10.49
N THR A 119 -15.12 5.35 -9.21
CA THR A 119 -16.22 5.00 -8.29
C THR A 119 -16.52 6.07 -7.25
N GLY A 120 -15.57 6.96 -6.97
CA GLY A 120 -15.60 7.88 -5.83
C GLY A 120 -15.49 7.20 -4.46
N LYS A 121 -15.29 5.87 -4.42
CA LYS A 121 -15.20 5.09 -3.19
C LYS A 121 -13.77 4.97 -2.70
N ALA A 122 -13.61 4.69 -1.40
CA ALA A 122 -12.29 4.44 -0.84
C ALA A 122 -11.67 3.18 -1.45
N CYS A 123 -10.35 3.25 -1.71
CA CYS A 123 -9.58 2.12 -2.18
C CYS A 123 -8.24 2.03 -1.44
N ALA A 124 -7.99 0.90 -0.78
CA ALA A 124 -6.72 0.62 -0.12
C ALA A 124 -5.71 0.05 -1.11
N VAL A 125 -4.51 0.63 -1.13
CA VAL A 125 -3.36 0.13 -1.88
C VAL A 125 -2.66 -0.91 -1.02
N ALA A 126 -2.59 -2.17 -1.46
CA ALA A 126 -1.93 -3.25 -0.74
C ALA A 126 -0.45 -3.45 -1.14
N TYR A 127 0.00 -2.86 -2.24
CA TYR A 127 1.36 -2.85 -2.77
C TYR A 127 1.87 -4.16 -3.39
N SER A 128 1.32 -5.30 -3.03
CA SER A 128 1.63 -6.61 -3.64
C SER A 128 0.51 -7.61 -3.42
N ALA A 129 0.47 -8.66 -4.25
CA ALA A 129 -0.47 -9.76 -4.12
C ALA A 129 -0.41 -10.40 -2.72
N SER A 130 0.78 -10.74 -2.23
CA SER A 130 0.97 -11.37 -0.92
C SER A 130 0.52 -10.50 0.26
N ASN A 131 0.45 -9.19 0.06
CA ASN A 131 -0.01 -8.25 1.09
C ASN A 131 -1.54 -8.05 1.09
N LEU A 132 -2.27 -8.59 0.12
CA LEU A 132 -3.74 -8.55 0.12
C LEU A 132 -4.32 -9.18 1.38
N VAL A 133 -3.80 -10.34 1.80
CA VAL A 133 -4.30 -11.05 2.98
C VAL A 133 -4.09 -10.24 4.27
N PRO A 134 -2.87 -9.81 4.64
CA PRO A 134 -2.67 -9.02 5.86
C PRO A 134 -3.35 -7.65 5.82
N VAL A 135 -3.43 -6.97 4.66
CA VAL A 135 -4.15 -5.69 4.52
C VAL A 135 -5.66 -5.88 4.72
N THR A 136 -6.26 -6.90 4.12
CA THR A 136 -7.68 -7.22 4.34
C THR A 136 -7.96 -7.50 5.82
N GLY A 137 -7.05 -8.20 6.50
CA GLY A 137 -7.13 -8.42 7.95
C GLY A 137 -7.10 -7.12 8.74
N ALA A 138 -6.14 -6.24 8.47
CA ALA A 138 -6.03 -4.94 9.13
C ALA A 138 -7.26 -4.04 8.90
N LEU A 139 -7.80 -4.04 7.68
CA LEU A 139 -9.04 -3.31 7.38
C LEU A 139 -10.25 -3.91 8.10
N ARG A 140 -10.33 -5.24 8.18
CA ARG A 140 -11.40 -5.93 8.92
C ARG A 140 -11.35 -5.62 10.41
N GLU A 141 -10.16 -5.59 10.98
CA GLU A 141 -9.95 -5.22 12.38
C GLU A 141 -10.34 -3.75 12.64
N ARG A 142 -9.92 -2.85 11.75
CA ARG A 142 -10.17 -1.40 11.89
C ARG A 142 -11.64 -1.01 11.68
N PHE A 143 -12.31 -1.59 10.67
CA PHE A 143 -13.65 -1.18 10.25
C PHE A 143 -14.77 -2.15 10.65
N GLY A 144 -14.41 -3.28 11.25
CA GLY A 144 -15.35 -4.27 11.78
C GLY A 144 -15.88 -5.27 10.74
N ALA A 145 -16.60 -6.28 11.24
CA ALA A 145 -17.07 -7.43 10.45
C ALA A 145 -18.10 -7.06 9.37
N GLN A 146 -18.84 -5.98 9.57
CA GLN A 146 -19.93 -5.56 8.67
C GLN A 146 -19.45 -4.66 7.52
N GLN A 147 -18.19 -4.21 7.53
CA GLN A 147 -17.66 -3.42 6.44
C GLN A 147 -17.61 -4.24 5.15
N ASP A 148 -18.20 -3.72 4.08
CA ASP A 148 -18.10 -4.34 2.76
C ASP A 148 -16.69 -4.11 2.19
N LEU A 149 -15.89 -5.18 2.10
CA LEU A 149 -14.53 -5.18 1.55
C LEU A 149 -14.54 -5.91 0.22
N VAL A 150 -14.07 -5.24 -0.84
CA VAL A 150 -14.01 -5.78 -2.21
C VAL A 150 -12.57 -5.81 -2.68
N ILE A 151 -12.03 -7.00 -2.94
CA ILE A 151 -10.67 -7.17 -3.43
C ILE A 151 -10.69 -7.17 -4.96
N VAL A 152 -9.88 -6.28 -5.54
CA VAL A 152 -9.67 -6.23 -7.00
C VAL A 152 -8.27 -6.75 -7.28
N ALA A 153 -8.22 -8.04 -7.62
CA ALA A 153 -6.96 -8.71 -7.97
C ALA A 153 -6.57 -8.46 -9.42
N ASP A 154 -5.27 -8.36 -9.68
CA ASP A 154 -4.76 -8.31 -11.04
C ASP A 154 -5.03 -9.67 -11.74
N ASN A 155 -5.58 -9.60 -12.95
CA ASN A 155 -5.89 -10.78 -13.77
C ASN A 155 -4.73 -11.04 -14.74
N ASP A 156 -3.59 -11.41 -14.23
CA ASP A 156 -2.41 -11.78 -15.02
C ASP A 156 -2.29 -13.32 -15.22
N ALA A 157 -1.44 -13.72 -16.15
CA ALA A 157 -1.23 -15.14 -16.47
C ALA A 157 -0.62 -15.95 -15.30
N SER A 158 -0.05 -15.30 -14.29
CA SER A 158 0.54 -15.98 -13.12
C SER A 158 -0.53 -16.49 -12.14
N GLY A 159 -1.70 -15.84 -12.10
CA GLY A 159 -2.79 -16.12 -11.16
C GLY A 159 -2.42 -15.89 -9.69
N VAL A 160 -1.29 -15.23 -9.42
CA VAL A 160 -0.81 -15.01 -8.05
C VAL A 160 -1.75 -14.09 -7.29
N GLY A 161 -2.16 -12.97 -7.91
CA GLY A 161 -3.10 -12.01 -7.32
C GLY A 161 -4.43 -12.67 -6.95
N GLN A 162 -4.99 -13.46 -7.86
CA GLN A 162 -6.25 -14.17 -7.66
C GLN A 162 -6.19 -15.14 -6.47
N ARG A 163 -5.12 -15.92 -6.35
CA ARG A 163 -4.94 -16.86 -5.22
C ARG A 163 -4.90 -16.15 -3.88
N TYR A 164 -4.19 -15.01 -3.77
CA TYR A 164 -4.17 -14.25 -2.52
C TYR A 164 -5.49 -13.53 -2.24
N ALA A 165 -6.20 -13.08 -3.26
CA ALA A 165 -7.54 -12.52 -3.10
C ALA A 165 -8.53 -13.58 -2.57
N GLU A 166 -8.51 -14.80 -3.11
CA GLU A 166 -9.32 -15.93 -2.63
C GLU A 166 -8.98 -16.28 -1.18
N GLN A 167 -7.71 -16.30 -0.80
CA GLN A 167 -7.29 -16.54 0.58
C GLN A 167 -7.79 -15.44 1.52
N ALA A 168 -7.69 -14.19 1.12
CA ALA A 168 -8.18 -13.06 1.91
C ALA A 168 -9.71 -13.08 2.04
N SER A 169 -10.41 -13.40 0.95
CA SER A 169 -11.86 -13.59 0.91
C SER A 169 -12.32 -14.68 1.86
N ALA A 170 -11.73 -15.86 1.78
CA ALA A 170 -12.05 -17.01 2.63
C ALA A 170 -11.78 -16.73 4.12
N LYS A 171 -10.69 -16.00 4.42
CA LYS A 171 -10.27 -15.75 5.79
C LYS A 171 -11.03 -14.61 6.47
N TYR A 172 -11.36 -13.56 5.73
CA TYR A 172 -11.87 -12.31 6.29
C TYR A 172 -13.25 -11.89 5.75
N GLY A 173 -13.88 -12.73 4.93
CA GLY A 173 -15.21 -12.44 4.39
C GLY A 173 -15.24 -11.22 3.45
N ALA A 174 -14.18 -10.98 2.69
CA ALA A 174 -14.16 -10.01 1.60
C ALA A 174 -14.72 -10.63 0.31
N ARG A 175 -15.14 -9.78 -0.65
CA ARG A 175 -15.65 -10.22 -1.98
C ARG A 175 -14.58 -10.00 -3.03
#